data_0c149c2dc59ac2413a228605ab739c06
#
_entry.id   0c149c2dc59ac2413a228605ab739c06
#
_cell.length_a   1.000
_cell.length_b   1.000
_cell.length_c   1.000
_cell.angle_alpha   90.00
_cell.angle_beta   90.00
_cell.angle_gamma   90.00
#
_symmetry.space_group_name_H-M   'P 1'
#
loop_
_entity.id
_entity.type
_entity.pdbx_description
1 polymer ?
#
loop_
_entity_poly.entity_id
_entity_poly.type
_entity_poly.pdbx_seq_one_letter_code
_entity_poly.pdbx_strand_id
1 'polypeptide(L)'
;MGAARALPAAADGQLPLLPPLPAAAAQLLGQAHRGLAEAAGSPDAAWRYATAHLAALRAAAAVLAARTQPEAGRRRPRSAWVLIGQVAPELGEWAAFFAAGAAKRAAAEAGLSHAVTAREADDLVRDVGTFLGVVEATISRPVPPAPARLRAVDPGSRRRGPGHPGPGSTS
;
A
#
# COMPACT_ATOMS: atom_id res chain seq x y z
N MET A 1 22.80 10.72 -58.09
CA MET A 1 22.08 11.55 -57.10
C MET A 1 21.54 10.62 -56.04
N GLY A 2 22.29 10.46 -54.95
CA GLY A 2 21.95 9.56 -53.85
C GLY A 2 21.19 10.35 -52.77
N ALA A 3 19.96 9.96 -52.53
CA ALA A 3 19.18 10.49 -51.40
C ALA A 3 19.70 9.90 -50.10
N ALA A 4 20.35 10.71 -49.28
CA ALA A 4 20.71 10.37 -47.93
C ALA A 4 19.43 10.28 -47.07
N ARG A 5 19.11 9.06 -46.68
CA ARG A 5 18.02 8.77 -45.75
C ARG A 5 18.47 9.18 -44.34
N ALA A 6 17.95 10.30 -43.83
CA ALA A 6 18.18 10.75 -42.48
C ALA A 6 17.65 9.70 -41.51
N LEU A 7 18.51 9.23 -40.61
CA LEU A 7 18.14 8.42 -39.47
C LEU A 7 17.32 9.28 -38.51
N PRO A 8 16.22 8.76 -37.92
CA PRO A 8 15.50 9.49 -36.87
C PRO A 8 16.42 9.68 -35.66
N ALA A 9 16.50 10.92 -35.18
CA ALA A 9 17.20 11.27 -33.96
C ALA A 9 16.69 10.38 -32.81
N ALA A 10 17.63 9.86 -32.01
CA ALA A 10 17.36 9.12 -30.83
C ALA A 10 16.40 9.94 -29.93
N ALA A 11 15.25 9.36 -29.64
CA ALA A 11 14.34 9.90 -28.63
C ALA A 11 15.11 10.02 -27.33
N ASP A 12 15.16 11.24 -26.80
CA ASP A 12 15.72 11.55 -25.50
C ASP A 12 15.22 10.53 -24.48
N GLY A 13 16.15 9.76 -23.91
CA GLY A 13 15.88 8.79 -22.86
C GLY A 13 15.49 9.47 -21.56
N GLN A 14 14.33 10.11 -21.55
CA GLN A 14 13.67 10.49 -20.32
C GLN A 14 13.22 9.21 -19.63
N LEU A 15 14.01 8.79 -18.65
CA LEU A 15 13.56 7.80 -17.67
C LEU A 15 12.20 8.27 -17.14
N PRO A 16 11.17 7.40 -17.13
CA PRO A 16 9.87 7.79 -16.60
C PRO A 16 10.07 8.27 -15.17
N LEU A 17 9.89 9.57 -14.96
CA LEU A 17 9.87 10.15 -13.61
C LEU A 17 8.73 9.46 -12.87
N LEU A 18 9.09 8.73 -11.80
CA LEU A 18 8.09 8.17 -10.90
C LEU A 18 7.17 9.29 -10.44
N PRO A 19 5.85 9.10 -10.46
CA PRO A 19 4.94 10.11 -9.95
C PRO A 19 5.33 10.46 -8.51
N PRO A 20 5.28 11.74 -8.13
CA PRO A 20 5.65 12.17 -6.79
C PRO A 20 4.78 11.45 -5.75
N LEU A 21 5.39 11.09 -4.63
CA LEU A 21 4.68 10.48 -3.51
C LEU A 21 3.53 11.39 -3.06
N PRO A 22 2.29 10.86 -2.88
CA PRO A 22 1.18 11.64 -2.38
C PRO A 22 1.55 12.38 -1.08
N ALA A 23 1.15 13.65 -0.95
CA ALA A 23 1.51 14.47 0.21
C ALA A 23 1.12 13.81 1.54
N ALA A 24 -0.04 13.16 1.60
CA ALA A 24 -0.49 12.42 2.79
C ALA A 24 0.47 11.26 3.14
N ALA A 25 0.96 10.53 2.15
CA ALA A 25 1.92 9.44 2.38
C ALA A 25 3.26 9.99 2.88
N ALA A 26 3.76 11.08 2.29
CA ALA A 26 4.98 11.75 2.73
C ALA A 26 4.88 12.27 4.18
N GLN A 27 3.74 12.88 4.53
CA GLN A 27 3.49 13.36 5.89
C GLN A 27 3.46 12.21 6.91
N LEU A 28 2.77 11.12 6.61
CA LEU A 28 2.69 9.94 7.47
C LEU A 28 4.06 9.29 7.67
N LEU A 29 4.86 9.19 6.61
CA LEU A 29 6.21 8.66 6.69
C LEU A 29 7.11 9.55 7.56
N GLY A 30 7.05 10.88 7.37
CA GLY A 30 7.76 11.82 8.22
C GLY A 30 7.34 11.75 9.70
N GLN A 31 6.06 11.53 10.00
CA GLN A 31 5.56 11.29 11.36
C GLN A 31 6.06 9.95 11.92
N ALA A 32 6.16 8.91 11.10
CA ALA A 32 6.71 7.61 11.51
C ALA A 32 8.18 7.73 11.91
N HIS A 33 9.01 8.40 11.13
CA HIS A 33 10.41 8.65 11.47
C HIS A 33 10.59 9.45 12.76
N ARG A 34 9.83 10.53 12.93
CA ARG A 34 9.88 11.32 14.17
C ARG A 34 9.46 10.49 15.37
N GLY A 35 8.37 9.71 15.25
CA GLY A 35 7.91 8.85 16.33
C GLY A 35 8.92 7.76 16.69
N LEU A 36 9.62 7.19 15.70
CA LEU A 36 10.68 6.20 15.98
C LEU A 36 11.88 6.85 16.71
N ALA A 37 12.30 8.03 16.27
CA ALA A 37 13.38 8.76 16.93
C ALA A 37 13.03 9.13 18.39
N GLU A 38 11.77 9.55 18.60
CA GLU A 38 11.23 9.85 19.94
C GLU A 38 11.18 8.59 20.81
N ALA A 39 10.73 7.46 20.27
CA ALA A 39 10.76 6.19 20.98
C ALA A 39 12.17 5.80 21.40
N ALA A 40 13.13 5.86 20.48
CA ALA A 40 14.53 5.49 20.74
C ALA A 40 15.18 6.33 21.85
N GLY A 41 14.76 7.58 22.03
CA GLY A 41 15.26 8.49 23.06
C GLY A 41 14.62 8.33 24.45
N SER A 42 13.56 7.52 24.59
CA SER A 42 12.84 7.39 25.86
C SER A 42 13.46 6.33 26.78
N PRO A 43 13.65 6.63 28.07
CA PRO A 43 14.06 5.65 29.07
C PRO A 43 12.92 4.70 29.50
N ASP A 44 11.66 5.11 29.33
CA ASP A 44 10.49 4.30 29.72
C ASP A 44 10.20 3.22 28.67
N ALA A 45 10.28 1.96 29.06
CA ALA A 45 10.12 0.83 28.15
C ALA A 45 8.69 0.72 27.60
N ALA A 46 7.67 0.97 28.41
CA ALA A 46 6.29 0.88 27.98
C ALA A 46 5.97 1.98 26.95
N TRP A 47 6.35 3.20 27.26
CA TRP A 47 6.16 4.33 26.37
C TRP A 47 6.98 4.16 25.05
N ARG A 48 8.23 3.69 25.16
CA ARG A 48 9.11 3.39 24.00
C ARG A 48 8.46 2.37 23.07
N TYR A 49 7.93 1.29 23.64
CA TYR A 49 7.22 0.26 22.88
C TYR A 49 5.97 0.81 22.18
N ALA A 50 5.11 1.50 22.92
CA ALA A 50 3.86 2.05 22.41
C ALA A 50 4.12 3.06 21.29
N THR A 51 5.10 3.95 21.47
CA THR A 51 5.46 4.98 20.49
C THR A 51 6.10 4.38 19.24
N ALA A 52 7.00 3.39 19.39
CA ALA A 52 7.56 2.65 18.27
C ALA A 52 6.47 1.93 17.46
N HIS A 53 5.54 1.26 18.14
CA HIS A 53 4.42 0.59 17.47
C HIS A 53 3.51 1.58 16.72
N LEU A 54 3.29 2.77 17.28
CA LEU A 54 2.54 3.84 16.60
C LEU A 54 3.29 4.36 15.36
N ALA A 55 4.63 4.42 15.42
CA ALA A 55 5.45 4.76 14.25
C ALA A 55 5.26 3.73 13.12
N ALA A 56 5.25 2.42 13.45
CA ALA A 56 4.95 1.37 12.48
C ALA A 56 3.53 1.52 11.86
N LEU A 57 2.52 1.86 12.67
CA LEU A 57 1.16 2.12 12.18
C LEU A 57 1.12 3.29 11.19
N ARG A 58 1.86 4.37 11.46
CA ARG A 58 1.96 5.52 10.55
C ARG A 58 2.66 5.15 9.24
N ALA A 59 3.70 4.32 9.31
CA ALA A 59 4.39 3.80 8.12
C ALA A 59 3.45 2.92 7.27
N ALA A 60 2.67 2.04 7.89
CA ALA A 60 1.65 1.26 7.22
C ALA A 60 0.58 2.16 6.56
N ALA A 61 0.11 3.18 7.28
CA ALA A 61 -0.84 4.17 6.73
C ALA A 61 -0.24 4.95 5.54
N ALA A 62 1.07 5.21 5.52
CA ALA A 62 1.74 5.83 4.37
C ALA A 62 1.69 4.94 3.12
N VAL A 63 1.89 3.63 3.26
CA VAL A 63 1.73 2.66 2.15
C VAL A 63 0.29 2.66 1.63
N LEU A 64 -0.69 2.64 2.53
CA LEU A 64 -2.10 2.70 2.14
C LEU A 64 -2.40 4.00 1.38
N ALA A 65 -1.96 5.15 1.89
CA ALA A 65 -2.14 6.44 1.24
C ALA A 65 -1.45 6.54 -0.13
N ALA A 66 -0.33 5.83 -0.32
CA ALA A 66 0.39 5.79 -1.59
C ALA A 66 -0.26 4.86 -2.63
N ARG A 67 -0.92 3.79 -2.19
CA ARG A 67 -1.42 2.72 -3.07
C ARG A 67 -2.94 2.67 -3.23
N THR A 68 -3.70 3.35 -2.37
CA THR A 68 -5.15 3.36 -2.43
C THR A 68 -5.66 4.76 -2.76
N GLN A 69 -6.65 4.84 -3.67
CA GLN A 69 -7.43 6.05 -3.80
C GLN A 69 -8.50 6.08 -2.70
N PRO A 70 -8.83 7.27 -2.16
CA PRO A 70 -9.92 7.40 -1.20
C PRO A 70 -11.23 6.93 -1.84
N GLU A 71 -11.71 5.76 -1.47
CA GLU A 71 -13.06 5.35 -1.85
C GLU A 71 -14.07 6.03 -0.93
N ALA A 72 -14.94 6.85 -1.51
CA ALA A 72 -16.10 7.42 -0.82
C ALA A 72 -17.08 6.28 -0.49
N GLY A 73 -17.05 5.77 0.73
CA GLY A 73 -17.98 4.75 1.19
C GLY A 73 -17.75 4.43 2.67
N ARG A 74 -18.84 4.17 3.41
CA ARG A 74 -18.78 3.72 4.80
C ARG A 74 -18.28 2.28 4.85
N ARG A 75 -16.96 2.09 4.86
CA ARG A 75 -16.36 0.78 5.18
C ARG A 75 -16.32 0.60 6.70
N ARG A 76 -16.63 -0.62 7.14
CA ARG A 76 -16.38 -1.01 8.55
C ARG A 76 -14.91 -0.75 8.89
N PRO A 77 -14.61 -0.24 10.11
CA PRO A 77 -13.23 -0.05 10.54
C PRO A 77 -12.47 -1.38 10.44
N ARG A 78 -11.50 -1.45 9.55
CA ARG A 78 -10.58 -2.58 9.46
C ARG A 78 -9.25 -2.16 10.06
N SER A 79 -8.58 -3.09 10.73
CA SER A 79 -7.21 -2.85 11.17
C SER A 79 -6.34 -2.46 9.98
N ALA A 80 -5.45 -1.48 10.17
CA ALA A 80 -4.47 -1.09 9.16
C ALA A 80 -3.65 -2.31 8.69
N TRP A 81 -3.36 -3.24 9.57
CA TRP A 81 -2.61 -4.44 9.28
C TRP A 81 -3.34 -5.40 8.34
N VAL A 82 -4.67 -5.53 8.49
CA VAL A 82 -5.50 -6.30 7.55
C VAL A 82 -5.50 -5.65 6.16
N LEU A 83 -5.59 -4.33 6.10
CA LEU A 83 -5.57 -3.60 4.83
C LEU A 83 -4.22 -3.70 4.13
N ILE A 84 -3.11 -3.62 4.88
CA ILE A 84 -1.75 -3.77 4.33
C ILE A 84 -1.59 -5.14 3.68
N GLY A 85 -2.03 -6.22 4.32
CA GLY A 85 -1.97 -7.57 3.72
C GLY A 85 -2.72 -7.70 2.39
N GLN A 86 -3.73 -6.85 2.15
CA GLN A 86 -4.50 -6.82 0.90
C GLN A 86 -3.87 -5.92 -0.18
N VAL A 87 -3.33 -4.77 0.23
CA VAL A 87 -2.85 -3.71 -0.69
C VAL A 87 -1.37 -3.89 -1.01
N ALA A 88 -0.60 -4.43 -0.08
CA ALA A 88 0.83 -4.67 -0.18
C ALA A 88 1.17 -6.06 0.37
N PRO A 89 0.84 -7.15 -0.34
CA PRO A 89 1.05 -8.53 0.13
C PRO A 89 2.50 -8.82 0.53
N GLU A 90 3.46 -8.13 -0.08
CA GLU A 90 4.89 -8.21 0.25
C GLU A 90 5.22 -7.73 1.67
N LEU A 91 4.31 -6.99 2.32
CA LEU A 91 4.41 -6.57 3.71
C LEU A 91 3.59 -7.45 4.67
N GLY A 92 3.05 -8.57 4.19
CA GLY A 92 2.13 -9.43 4.95
C GLY A 92 2.72 -9.96 6.25
N GLU A 93 3.99 -10.38 6.26
CA GLU A 93 4.69 -10.87 7.46
C GLU A 93 4.87 -9.75 8.50
N TRP A 94 5.23 -8.54 8.05
CA TRP A 94 5.29 -7.36 8.90
C TRP A 94 3.93 -7.00 9.49
N ALA A 95 2.89 -7.08 8.68
CA ALA A 95 1.52 -6.82 9.12
C ALA A 95 1.08 -7.81 10.21
N ALA A 96 1.39 -9.09 10.04
CA ALA A 96 1.11 -10.12 11.05
C ALA A 96 1.91 -9.89 12.34
N PHE A 97 3.19 -9.57 12.23
CA PHE A 97 4.07 -9.26 13.36
C PHE A 97 3.52 -8.10 14.20
N PHE A 98 3.22 -6.96 13.58
CA PHE A 98 2.70 -5.81 14.30
C PHE A 98 1.26 -6.01 14.79
N ALA A 99 0.42 -6.76 14.07
CA ALA A 99 -0.91 -7.11 14.54
C ALA A 99 -0.86 -7.91 15.84
N ALA A 100 0.07 -8.86 15.96
CA ALA A 100 0.30 -9.64 17.18
C ALA A 100 0.74 -8.76 18.37
N GLY A 101 1.49 -7.68 18.10
CA GLY A 101 1.94 -6.72 19.12
C GLY A 101 0.86 -5.76 19.64
N ALA A 102 -0.32 -5.70 19.01
CA ALA A 102 -1.35 -4.70 19.31
C ALA A 102 -1.86 -4.78 20.76
N ALA A 103 -2.05 -5.99 21.31
CA ALA A 103 -2.50 -6.17 22.68
C ALA A 103 -1.44 -5.68 23.69
N LYS A 104 -0.16 -5.95 23.42
CA LYS A 104 0.96 -5.49 24.25
C LYS A 104 1.08 -3.97 24.22
N ARG A 105 0.90 -3.35 23.05
CA ARG A 105 0.83 -1.89 22.93
C ARG A 105 -0.29 -1.31 23.79
N ALA A 106 -1.50 -1.86 23.70
CA ALA A 106 -2.64 -1.40 24.49
C ALA A 106 -2.39 -1.52 26.00
N ALA A 107 -1.74 -2.59 26.44
CA ALA A 107 -1.34 -2.77 27.84
C ALA A 107 -0.30 -1.74 28.28
N ALA A 108 0.67 -1.44 27.44
CA ALA A 108 1.68 -0.40 27.68
C ALA A 108 1.05 0.99 27.78
N GLU A 109 0.14 1.34 26.86
CA GLU A 109 -0.61 2.61 26.88
C GLU A 109 -1.51 2.75 28.11
N ALA A 110 -2.04 1.63 28.62
CA ALA A 110 -2.83 1.61 29.86
C ALA A 110 -1.96 1.70 31.12
N GLY A 111 -0.64 1.79 31.00
CA GLY A 111 0.28 1.92 32.12
C GLY A 111 0.40 0.65 32.97
N LEU A 112 0.07 -0.54 32.40
CA LEU A 112 0.23 -1.80 33.12
C LEU A 112 1.72 -2.07 33.35
N SER A 113 2.12 -2.05 34.63
CA SER A 113 3.50 -2.35 35.04
C SER A 113 3.88 -3.76 34.57
N HIS A 114 5.07 -3.90 34.00
CA HIS A 114 5.62 -5.14 33.47
C HIS A 114 4.96 -5.66 32.16
N ALA A 115 4.08 -4.88 31.51
CA ALA A 115 3.54 -5.26 30.20
C ALA A 115 4.64 -5.40 29.12
N VAL A 116 5.72 -4.62 29.26
CA VAL A 116 6.85 -4.56 28.33
C VAL A 116 8.17 -4.49 29.09
N THR A 117 9.11 -5.34 28.73
CA THR A 117 10.51 -5.26 29.21
C THR A 117 11.30 -4.25 28.37
N ALA A 118 12.40 -3.74 28.95
CA ALA A 118 13.30 -2.86 28.22
C ALA A 118 13.81 -3.51 26.91
N ARG A 119 14.15 -4.80 26.96
CA ARG A 119 14.62 -5.56 25.82
C ARG A 119 13.58 -5.64 24.71
N GLU A 120 12.32 -5.94 25.06
CA GLU A 120 11.22 -6.00 24.06
C GLU A 120 10.98 -4.64 23.41
N ALA A 121 11.12 -3.55 24.16
CA ALA A 121 11.00 -2.21 23.61
C ALA A 121 12.15 -1.90 22.65
N ASP A 122 13.39 -2.26 23.01
CA ASP A 122 14.57 -2.06 22.16
C ASP A 122 14.53 -2.91 20.90
N ASP A 123 14.07 -4.16 21.01
CA ASP A 123 13.86 -5.06 19.88
C ASP A 123 12.82 -4.45 18.92
N LEU A 124 11.69 -3.97 19.44
CA LEU A 124 10.65 -3.35 18.61
C LEU A 124 11.15 -2.08 17.90
N VAL A 125 11.93 -1.23 18.56
CA VAL A 125 12.52 -0.03 17.94
C VAL A 125 13.38 -0.42 16.73
N ARG A 126 14.20 -1.47 16.84
CA ARG A 126 15.01 -1.99 15.71
C ARG A 126 14.15 -2.54 14.60
N ASP A 127 13.14 -3.32 14.94
CA ASP A 127 12.22 -3.91 13.97
C ASP A 127 11.45 -2.83 13.20
N VAL A 128 10.98 -1.78 13.89
CA VAL A 128 10.31 -0.63 13.26
C VAL A 128 11.28 0.13 12.35
N GLY A 129 12.53 0.29 12.74
CA GLY A 129 13.56 0.89 11.88
C GLY A 129 13.74 0.11 10.58
N THR A 130 13.84 -1.22 10.66
CA THR A 130 13.91 -2.10 9.50
C THR A 130 12.65 -2.00 8.65
N PHE A 131 11.48 -2.03 9.27
CA PHE A 131 10.19 -1.91 8.58
C PHE A 131 10.05 -0.58 7.83
N LEU A 132 10.48 0.54 8.41
CA LEU A 132 10.50 1.84 7.74
C LEU A 132 11.30 1.80 6.45
N GLY A 133 12.50 1.22 6.46
CA GLY A 133 13.32 1.05 5.25
C GLY A 133 12.63 0.20 4.18
N VAL A 134 11.93 -0.88 4.59
CA VAL A 134 11.14 -1.71 3.69
C VAL A 134 9.95 -0.94 3.10
N VAL A 135 9.25 -0.14 3.92
CA VAL A 135 8.15 0.72 3.48
C VAL A 135 8.63 1.75 2.47
N GLU A 136 9.74 2.43 2.71
CA GLU A 136 10.32 3.40 1.78
C GLU A 136 10.64 2.76 0.43
N ALA A 137 11.30 1.61 0.44
CA ALA A 137 11.59 0.84 -0.77
C ALA A 137 10.30 0.41 -1.50
N THR A 138 9.26 0.04 -0.76
CA THR A 138 7.97 -0.40 -1.29
C THR A 138 7.20 0.75 -1.94
N ILE A 139 7.20 1.94 -1.34
CA ILE A 139 6.54 3.14 -1.87
C ILE A 139 7.29 3.70 -3.09
N SER A 140 8.61 3.59 -3.09
CA SER A 140 9.46 4.07 -4.20
C SER A 140 9.40 3.19 -5.44
N ARG A 141 8.82 1.99 -5.36
CA ARG A 141 8.65 1.12 -6.53
C ARG A 141 7.41 1.51 -7.32
N PRO A 142 7.49 1.51 -8.67
CA PRO A 142 6.29 1.62 -9.49
C PRO A 142 5.33 0.49 -9.12
N VAL A 143 4.07 0.84 -8.86
CA VAL A 143 3.01 -0.17 -8.71
C VAL A 143 2.86 -0.84 -10.07
N PRO A 144 3.05 -2.17 -10.21
CA PRO A 144 2.77 -2.84 -11.47
C PRO A 144 1.30 -2.56 -11.82
N PRO A 145 0.99 -2.25 -13.10
CA PRO A 145 -0.39 -2.07 -13.51
C PRO A 145 -1.18 -3.33 -13.10
N ALA A 146 -2.34 -3.12 -12.47
CA ALA A 146 -3.23 -4.22 -12.13
C ALA A 146 -3.42 -5.07 -13.39
N PRO A 147 -3.34 -6.42 -13.32
CA PRO A 147 -3.55 -7.28 -14.47
C PRO A 147 -4.87 -6.85 -15.11
N ALA A 148 -4.80 -6.48 -16.40
CA ALA A 148 -5.98 -6.08 -17.16
C ALA A 148 -7.02 -7.17 -16.95
N ARG A 149 -8.11 -6.84 -16.25
CA ARG A 149 -9.23 -7.76 -16.12
C ARG A 149 -9.61 -8.09 -17.53
N LEU A 150 -9.35 -9.34 -17.96
CA LEU A 150 -9.83 -9.84 -19.24
C LEU A 150 -11.30 -9.45 -19.27
N ARG A 151 -11.65 -8.51 -20.14
CA ARG A 151 -13.06 -8.20 -20.40
C ARG A 151 -13.65 -9.54 -20.81
N ALA A 152 -14.56 -10.05 -19.98
CA ALA A 152 -15.34 -11.20 -20.34
C ALA A 152 -15.91 -10.87 -21.72
N VAL A 153 -15.45 -11.61 -22.74
CA VAL A 153 -16.05 -11.55 -24.07
C VAL A 153 -17.49 -11.98 -23.84
N ASP A 154 -18.41 -11.04 -24.00
CA ASP A 154 -19.84 -11.32 -23.95
C ASP A 154 -20.16 -12.33 -25.05
N PRO A 155 -20.53 -13.58 -24.75
CA PRO A 155 -20.85 -14.57 -25.77
C PRO A 155 -22.21 -14.33 -26.41
N GLY A 156 -22.85 -13.17 -26.14
CA GLY A 156 -24.23 -12.86 -26.50
C GLY A 156 -24.45 -12.17 -27.85
N SER A 157 -23.40 -11.78 -28.62
CA SER A 157 -23.64 -11.23 -29.97
C SER A 157 -23.82 -12.32 -31.02
N ARG A 158 -24.73 -13.27 -30.75
CA ARG A 158 -25.23 -14.15 -31.81
C ARG A 158 -26.10 -13.33 -32.76
N ARG A 159 -25.55 -13.06 -33.90
CA ARG A 159 -26.16 -12.70 -35.18
C ARG A 159 -27.69 -12.92 -35.19
N ARG A 160 -28.46 -11.81 -35.22
CA ARG A 160 -29.82 -11.85 -35.73
C ARG A 160 -29.69 -12.10 -37.25
N GLY A 161 -30.05 -13.30 -37.67
CA GLY A 161 -30.18 -13.66 -39.08
C GLY A 161 -31.27 -12.80 -39.77
N PRO A 162 -31.13 -12.56 -41.07
CA PRO A 162 -32.11 -11.80 -41.83
C PRO A 162 -33.47 -12.51 -41.88
N GLY A 163 -34.52 -11.76 -41.59
CA GLY A 163 -35.88 -12.24 -41.56
C GLY A 163 -36.30 -12.87 -42.90
N HIS A 164 -36.91 -14.03 -42.79
CA HIS A 164 -37.58 -14.73 -43.90
C HIS A 164 -38.95 -14.06 -44.13
N PRO A 165 -39.30 -13.61 -45.35
CA PRO A 165 -40.62 -13.11 -45.63
C PRO A 165 -41.61 -14.28 -45.74
N GLY A 166 -42.68 -14.28 -44.94
CA GLY A 166 -43.76 -15.25 -45.00
C GLY A 166 -44.63 -15.07 -46.24
N PRO A 167 -45.22 -16.17 -46.76
CA PRO A 167 -46.06 -16.11 -47.94
C PRO A 167 -47.45 -15.55 -47.65
N GLY A 168 -47.96 -14.76 -48.57
CA GLY A 168 -49.26 -14.18 -48.51
C GLY A 168 -50.44 -15.23 -48.57
N SER A 169 -51.55 -14.91 -47.92
CA SER A 169 -52.81 -15.57 -48.09
C SER A 169 -53.80 -14.58 -48.73
N THR A 170 -54.21 -14.94 -49.95
CA THR A 170 -55.38 -14.44 -50.62
C THR A 170 -56.63 -15.15 -50.08
N SER A 171 -57.63 -14.44 -49.74
CA SER A 171 -59.05 -14.56 -50.06
C SER A 171 -59.84 -13.66 -49.12
#